data_11bfbf58735ab2f3cdad79e20d1da885
#
_entry.id   11bfbf58735ab2f3cdad79e20d1da885
#
_cell.length_a   1.000
_cell.length_b   1.000
_cell.length_c   1.000
_cell.angle_alpha   90.00
_cell.angle_beta   90.00
_cell.angle_gamma   90.00
#
_symmetry.space_group_name_H-M   'P 1'
#
loop_
_entity.id
_entity.type
_entity.pdbx_description
1 polymer ?
#
loop_
_entity_poly.entity_id
_entity_poly.type
_entity_poly.pdbx_seq_one_letter_code
_entity_poly.pdbx_strand_id
1 'polypeptide(L)'
;MTEEPVKSPYTFQATLRKALALHLIALCLWIPATQEASAAPQRVISTSPAITEILFALGAGDRVVGVTDFCSYPESACRLPSIGGTLNPSSEAWIGLKPDLIIHQADSEAVHDHAKILGIPTLTVSVSNLKSILTTTQIIADSLHTPKAGQQLVQQLKTGIDHYQSRLDSQTPKQVLLLLGDSNDPARDLYAVGKGTFLDELLTVAGGENVLSANMAKYPKISKEFIISKSPEIIIEVGPMSKLSEVELKKRRNDWGRFSTIRAVKNNHIYFISADHILIPGPRLLSSIDKLTRTIHPNLFSEPSHLEQGKVSP
;
A
#
# COMPACT_ATOMS: atom_id res chain seq x y z
N MET A 1 20.60 -6.67 -93.20
CA MET A 1 21.30 -7.65 -92.36
C MET A 1 21.80 -6.95 -91.16
N THR A 2 21.11 -7.02 -90.03
CA THR A 2 21.44 -6.44 -88.74
C THR A 2 21.76 -7.59 -87.83
N GLU A 3 23.04 -7.72 -87.46
CA GLU A 3 23.53 -8.72 -86.51
C GLU A 3 23.10 -8.34 -85.08
N GLU A 4 22.39 -9.22 -84.37
CA GLU A 4 22.14 -9.14 -82.95
C GLU A 4 23.38 -9.54 -82.15
N PRO A 5 23.75 -8.81 -81.09
CA PRO A 5 24.93 -9.17 -80.30
C PRO A 5 24.62 -10.38 -79.40
N VAL A 6 25.38 -11.45 -79.53
CA VAL A 6 25.40 -12.65 -78.68
C VAL A 6 25.76 -12.26 -77.24
N LYS A 7 24.80 -12.37 -76.33
CA LYS A 7 25.04 -12.13 -74.84
C LYS A 7 25.90 -13.28 -74.31
N SER A 8 27.05 -12.93 -73.81
CA SER A 8 28.04 -13.79 -73.15
C SER A 8 27.43 -14.52 -71.93
N PRO A 9 27.58 -15.84 -71.76
CA PRO A 9 27.04 -16.62 -70.62
C PRO A 9 27.64 -16.22 -69.26
N TYR A 10 28.75 -15.47 -69.21
CA TYR A 10 29.39 -15.05 -67.97
C TYR A 10 28.69 -13.90 -67.25
N THR A 11 27.85 -13.14 -67.94
CA THR A 11 27.08 -12.05 -67.32
C THR A 11 25.89 -12.56 -66.49
N PHE A 12 25.35 -13.71 -66.87
CA PHE A 12 24.20 -14.32 -66.16
C PHE A 12 24.60 -14.92 -64.80
N GLN A 13 25.80 -15.54 -64.73
CA GLN A 13 26.28 -16.12 -63.47
C GLN A 13 26.70 -15.04 -62.46
N ALA A 14 27.20 -13.89 -62.89
CA ALA A 14 27.57 -12.79 -62.03
C ALA A 14 26.36 -12.10 -61.39
N THR A 15 25.26 -11.94 -62.12
CA THR A 15 23.99 -11.39 -61.61
C THR A 15 23.32 -12.32 -60.62
N LEU A 16 23.35 -13.64 -60.90
CA LEU A 16 22.73 -14.65 -59.99
C LEU A 16 23.48 -14.72 -58.65
N ARG A 17 24.80 -14.66 -58.66
CA ARG A 17 25.65 -14.60 -57.43
C ARG A 17 25.41 -13.35 -56.63
N LYS A 18 25.24 -12.19 -57.25
CA LYS A 18 24.93 -10.93 -56.58
C LYS A 18 23.52 -10.93 -55.97
N ALA A 19 22.55 -11.49 -56.67
CA ALA A 19 21.17 -11.66 -56.16
C ALA A 19 21.13 -12.61 -54.94
N LEU A 20 21.84 -13.75 -55.02
CA LEU A 20 21.91 -14.71 -53.92
C LEU A 20 22.61 -14.12 -52.66
N ALA A 21 23.68 -13.34 -52.85
CA ALA A 21 24.39 -12.65 -51.78
C ALA A 21 23.52 -11.59 -51.11
N LEU A 22 22.74 -10.83 -51.88
CA LEU A 22 21.79 -9.84 -51.33
C LEU A 22 20.67 -10.49 -50.53
N HIS A 23 20.15 -11.65 -50.98
CA HIS A 23 19.12 -12.39 -50.22
C HIS A 23 19.66 -13.01 -48.95
N LEU A 24 20.92 -13.50 -48.92
CA LEU A 24 21.57 -13.98 -47.70
C LEU A 24 21.83 -12.87 -46.68
N ILE A 25 22.23 -11.68 -47.15
CA ILE A 25 22.42 -10.49 -46.27
C ILE A 25 21.06 -10.01 -45.71
N ALA A 26 19.98 -10.00 -46.51
CA ALA A 26 18.63 -9.66 -46.06
C ALA A 26 18.08 -10.67 -45.05
N LEU A 27 18.39 -11.95 -45.17
CA LEU A 27 17.96 -13.00 -44.24
C LEU A 27 18.69 -12.89 -42.88
N CYS A 28 19.97 -12.45 -42.88
CA CYS A 28 20.74 -12.20 -41.63
C CYS A 28 20.28 -10.93 -40.87
N LEU A 29 19.64 -9.98 -41.56
CA LEU A 29 19.12 -8.76 -40.91
C LEU A 29 17.73 -8.97 -40.26
N TRP A 30 17.10 -10.10 -40.50
CA TRP A 30 15.80 -10.45 -39.93
C TRP A 30 15.94 -11.43 -38.73
N ILE A 31 16.99 -11.25 -37.91
CA ILE A 31 17.02 -11.87 -36.61
C ILE A 31 16.06 -11.03 -35.76
N PRO A 32 14.89 -11.54 -35.36
CA PRO A 32 14.05 -10.82 -34.39
C PRO A 32 14.93 -10.60 -33.17
N ALA A 33 15.10 -9.34 -32.77
CA ALA A 33 15.69 -9.03 -31.48
C ALA A 33 14.84 -9.77 -30.44
N THR A 34 15.29 -10.93 -30.00
CA THR A 34 14.70 -11.61 -28.85
C THR A 34 14.93 -10.64 -27.70
N GLN A 35 13.91 -9.83 -27.43
CA GLN A 35 13.84 -9.06 -26.22
C GLN A 35 13.92 -10.11 -25.09
N GLU A 36 15.07 -10.23 -24.47
CA GLU A 36 15.21 -11.08 -23.29
C GLU A 36 14.12 -10.63 -22.31
N ALA A 37 13.06 -11.40 -22.25
CA ALA A 37 12.05 -11.20 -21.22
C ALA A 37 12.78 -11.40 -19.90
N SER A 38 13.08 -10.29 -19.23
CA SER A 38 13.67 -10.36 -17.88
C SER A 38 12.85 -11.33 -17.07
N ALA A 39 13.49 -12.33 -16.49
CA ALA A 39 12.79 -13.31 -15.65
C ALA A 39 12.11 -12.56 -14.48
N ALA A 40 10.88 -12.99 -14.15
CA ALA A 40 10.19 -12.40 -13.01
C ALA A 40 11.01 -12.59 -11.72
N PRO A 41 11.11 -11.57 -10.86
CA PRO A 41 11.80 -11.68 -9.57
C PRO A 41 11.28 -12.87 -8.74
N GLN A 42 12.20 -13.65 -8.19
CA GLN A 42 11.89 -14.85 -7.41
C GLN A 42 12.30 -14.73 -5.94
N ARG A 43 13.13 -13.75 -5.60
CA ARG A 43 13.67 -13.56 -4.25
C ARG A 43 13.51 -12.11 -3.82
N VAL A 44 12.30 -11.78 -3.35
CA VAL A 44 11.88 -10.40 -3.05
C VAL A 44 12.08 -10.09 -1.57
N ILE A 45 12.72 -8.99 -1.26
CA ILE A 45 12.70 -8.38 0.08
C ILE A 45 11.62 -7.30 0.12
N SER A 46 10.78 -7.37 1.15
CA SER A 46 9.78 -6.35 1.48
C SER A 46 10.22 -5.51 2.67
N THR A 47 10.29 -4.18 2.51
CA THR A 47 10.80 -3.28 3.55
C THR A 47 9.71 -2.59 4.37
N SER A 48 8.44 -2.99 4.22
CA SER A 48 7.34 -2.48 5.06
C SER A 48 6.15 -3.43 5.13
N PRO A 49 5.33 -3.36 6.18
CA PRO A 49 4.11 -4.16 6.30
C PRO A 49 3.16 -3.98 5.11
N ALA A 50 2.98 -2.77 4.61
CA ALA A 50 2.10 -2.49 3.46
C ALA A 50 2.54 -3.24 2.20
N ILE A 51 3.83 -3.22 1.88
CA ILE A 51 4.41 -3.94 0.74
C ILE A 51 4.27 -5.45 0.94
N THR A 52 4.56 -5.96 2.15
CA THR A 52 4.40 -7.38 2.47
C THR A 52 2.97 -7.84 2.23
N GLU A 53 1.98 -7.11 2.74
CA GLU A 53 0.58 -7.45 2.54
C GLU A 53 0.16 -7.44 1.07
N ILE A 54 0.65 -6.47 0.28
CA ILE A 54 0.40 -6.43 -1.17
C ILE A 54 0.99 -7.66 -1.86
N LEU A 55 2.24 -8.02 -1.56
CA LEU A 55 2.89 -9.20 -2.14
C LEU A 55 2.12 -10.48 -1.87
N PHE A 56 1.68 -10.69 -0.63
CA PHE A 56 0.87 -11.86 -0.28
C PHE A 56 -0.52 -11.82 -0.92
N ALA A 57 -1.18 -10.68 -0.98
CA ALA A 57 -2.48 -10.52 -1.63
C ALA A 57 -2.41 -10.76 -3.16
N LEU A 58 -1.26 -10.52 -3.78
CA LEU A 58 -0.99 -10.83 -5.19
C LEU A 58 -0.65 -12.31 -5.43
N GLY A 59 -0.61 -13.15 -4.37
CA GLY A 59 -0.21 -14.55 -4.48
C GLY A 59 1.29 -14.76 -4.69
N ALA A 60 2.11 -13.75 -4.38
CA ALA A 60 3.56 -13.80 -4.53
C ALA A 60 4.31 -14.06 -3.19
N GLY A 61 3.60 -14.52 -2.16
CA GLY A 61 4.17 -14.77 -0.84
C GLY A 61 5.37 -15.74 -0.86
N ASP A 62 5.34 -16.75 -1.71
CA ASP A 62 6.43 -17.74 -1.85
C ASP A 62 7.73 -17.13 -2.41
N ARG A 63 7.65 -15.96 -3.04
CA ARG A 63 8.81 -15.23 -3.54
C ARG A 63 9.41 -14.30 -2.50
N VAL A 64 8.72 -14.06 -1.38
CA VAL A 64 9.22 -13.18 -0.31
C VAL A 64 10.23 -13.94 0.54
N VAL A 65 11.47 -13.47 0.54
CA VAL A 65 12.58 -14.10 1.26
C VAL A 65 12.99 -13.37 2.54
N GLY A 66 12.51 -12.11 2.72
CA GLY A 66 12.79 -11.31 3.91
C GLY A 66 11.78 -10.19 4.09
N VAL A 67 11.47 -9.88 5.34
CA VAL A 67 10.49 -8.86 5.77
C VAL A 67 11.03 -8.07 6.96
N THR A 68 10.46 -6.90 7.25
CA THR A 68 10.85 -6.14 8.45
C THR A 68 10.25 -6.73 9.73
N ASP A 69 10.80 -6.34 10.88
CA ASP A 69 10.33 -6.73 12.22
C ASP A 69 8.85 -6.37 12.48
N PHE A 70 8.28 -5.47 11.69
CA PHE A 70 6.91 -4.98 11.83
C PHE A 70 5.88 -5.72 10.96
N CYS A 71 6.31 -6.71 10.16
CA CYS A 71 5.46 -7.47 9.25
C CYS A 71 4.76 -8.61 9.99
N SER A 72 3.56 -8.35 10.52
CA SER A 72 2.78 -9.29 11.33
C SER A 72 1.63 -9.97 10.57
N TYR A 73 1.43 -9.64 9.29
CA TYR A 73 0.35 -10.22 8.47
C TYR A 73 0.80 -10.45 7.02
N PRO A 74 0.34 -11.55 6.39
CA PRO A 74 -0.38 -12.69 7.01
C PRO A 74 0.52 -13.46 7.97
N GLU A 75 -0.04 -14.43 8.71
CA GLU A 75 0.71 -15.23 9.68
C GLU A 75 1.96 -15.92 9.07
N SER A 76 1.89 -16.30 7.79
CA SER A 76 3.02 -16.85 7.05
C SER A 76 4.18 -15.86 6.91
N ALA A 77 3.93 -14.55 6.86
CA ALA A 77 4.98 -13.53 6.82
C ALA A 77 5.78 -13.47 8.12
N CYS A 78 5.15 -13.76 9.27
CA CYS A 78 5.83 -13.78 10.57
C CYS A 78 6.93 -14.87 10.68
N ARG A 79 6.92 -15.86 9.80
CA ARG A 79 7.90 -16.95 9.77
C ARG A 79 9.07 -16.68 8.84
N LEU A 80 9.02 -15.59 8.09
CA LEU A 80 10.10 -15.21 7.18
C LEU A 80 11.26 -14.55 7.96
N PRO A 81 12.48 -14.64 7.43
CA PRO A 81 13.64 -13.98 8.01
C PRO A 81 13.42 -12.47 8.15
N SER A 82 13.78 -11.91 9.30
CA SER A 82 13.80 -10.48 9.51
C SER A 82 15.00 -9.83 8.82
N ILE A 83 14.76 -8.70 8.19
CA ILE A 83 15.79 -7.82 7.63
C ILE A 83 16.10 -6.61 8.52
N GLY A 84 15.61 -6.60 9.76
CA GLY A 84 15.65 -5.47 10.68
C GLY A 84 14.51 -4.48 10.47
N GLY A 85 14.64 -3.30 11.07
CA GLY A 85 13.68 -2.21 10.90
C GLY A 85 13.90 -1.41 9.62
N THR A 86 12.89 -0.64 9.21
CA THR A 86 12.97 0.25 8.01
C THR A 86 14.10 1.30 8.13
N LEU A 87 14.37 1.79 9.34
CA LEU A 87 15.42 2.79 9.59
C LEU A 87 16.81 2.18 9.80
N ASN A 88 16.87 0.91 10.20
CA ASN A 88 18.10 0.19 10.47
C ASN A 88 18.06 -1.19 9.78
N PRO A 89 18.17 -1.25 8.46
CA PRO A 89 18.20 -2.51 7.73
C PRO A 89 19.49 -3.28 8.01
N SER A 90 19.39 -4.62 8.12
CA SER A 90 20.54 -5.50 8.31
C SER A 90 21.18 -5.86 6.98
N SER A 91 22.34 -5.29 6.66
CA SER A 91 23.12 -5.62 5.46
C SER A 91 23.46 -7.10 5.38
N GLU A 92 23.83 -7.69 6.50
CA GLU A 92 24.21 -9.11 6.59
C GLU A 92 23.02 -10.00 6.20
N ALA A 93 21.82 -9.68 6.71
CA ALA A 93 20.60 -10.40 6.35
C ALA A 93 20.31 -10.28 4.84
N TRP A 94 20.48 -9.09 4.25
CA TRP A 94 20.25 -8.91 2.81
C TRP A 94 21.20 -9.74 1.96
N ILE A 95 22.51 -9.73 2.29
CA ILE A 95 23.52 -10.52 1.58
C ILE A 95 23.21 -12.03 1.71
N GLY A 96 22.87 -12.47 2.92
CA GLY A 96 22.55 -13.89 3.17
C GLY A 96 21.31 -14.38 2.44
N LEU A 97 20.30 -13.50 2.28
CA LEU A 97 19.05 -13.82 1.59
C LEU A 97 19.17 -13.81 0.06
N LYS A 98 20.24 -13.23 -0.52
CA LYS A 98 20.49 -13.17 -1.97
C LYS A 98 19.24 -12.70 -2.76
N PRO A 99 18.66 -11.55 -2.47
CA PRO A 99 17.48 -11.07 -3.18
C PRO A 99 17.83 -10.66 -4.61
N ASP A 100 16.86 -10.83 -5.51
CA ASP A 100 16.90 -10.31 -6.88
C ASP A 100 16.05 -9.03 -7.05
N LEU A 101 15.25 -8.68 -6.02
CA LEU A 101 14.50 -7.43 -5.95
C LEU A 101 14.29 -7.00 -4.50
N ILE A 102 14.47 -5.71 -4.23
CA ILE A 102 14.02 -5.07 -2.98
C ILE A 102 12.93 -4.06 -3.31
N ILE A 103 11.77 -4.18 -2.65
CA ILE A 103 10.67 -3.22 -2.79
C ILE A 103 10.63 -2.34 -1.55
N HIS A 104 10.73 -1.02 -1.76
CA HIS A 104 10.76 -0.05 -0.66
C HIS A 104 9.92 1.19 -0.94
N GLN A 105 9.55 1.91 0.13
CA GLN A 105 8.81 3.15 0.02
C GLN A 105 9.72 4.32 -0.38
N ALA A 106 9.15 5.32 -1.07
CA ALA A 106 9.87 6.46 -1.62
C ALA A 106 10.56 7.34 -0.56
N ASP A 107 10.10 7.30 0.69
CA ASP A 107 10.67 8.00 1.84
C ASP A 107 11.79 7.22 2.54
N SER A 108 12.18 6.07 2.01
CA SER A 108 13.21 5.19 2.57
C SER A 108 14.53 5.31 1.79
N GLU A 109 15.11 6.52 1.75
CA GLU A 109 16.39 6.79 1.04
C GLU A 109 17.51 5.86 1.52
N ALA A 110 17.62 5.65 2.83
CA ALA A 110 18.65 4.77 3.41
C ALA A 110 18.57 3.33 2.87
N VAL A 111 17.36 2.82 2.62
CA VAL A 111 17.17 1.50 2.01
C VAL A 111 17.64 1.50 0.55
N HIS A 112 17.28 2.54 -0.19
CA HIS A 112 17.71 2.68 -1.58
C HIS A 112 19.23 2.73 -1.73
N ASP A 113 19.89 3.57 -0.96
CA ASP A 113 21.34 3.73 -0.99
C ASP A 113 22.07 2.44 -0.60
N HIS A 114 21.53 1.75 0.40
CA HIS A 114 22.07 0.48 0.85
C HIS A 114 21.97 -0.60 -0.22
N ALA A 115 20.82 -0.74 -0.86
CA ALA A 115 20.62 -1.67 -1.97
C ALA A 115 21.55 -1.36 -3.15
N LYS A 116 21.75 -0.07 -3.46
CA LYS A 116 22.67 0.40 -4.50
C LYS A 116 24.12 0.00 -4.23
N ILE A 117 24.59 0.15 -2.98
CA ILE A 117 25.95 -0.29 -2.57
C ILE A 117 26.13 -1.79 -2.79
N LEU A 118 25.09 -2.59 -2.51
CA LEU A 118 25.11 -4.04 -2.67
C LEU A 118 24.84 -4.50 -4.12
N GLY A 119 24.53 -3.58 -5.04
CA GLY A 119 24.21 -3.91 -6.43
C GLY A 119 22.88 -4.66 -6.60
N ILE A 120 21.94 -4.53 -5.64
CA ILE A 120 20.66 -5.22 -5.65
C ILE A 120 19.61 -4.33 -6.33
N PRO A 121 18.86 -4.84 -7.33
CA PRO A 121 17.77 -4.10 -7.96
C PRO A 121 16.71 -3.65 -6.96
N THR A 122 16.15 -2.43 -7.14
CA THR A 122 15.11 -1.88 -6.29
C THR A 122 13.87 -1.47 -7.07
N LEU A 123 12.71 -1.57 -6.42
CA LEU A 123 11.45 -0.99 -6.86
C LEU A 123 10.98 0.00 -5.81
N THR A 124 10.95 1.28 -6.15
CA THR A 124 10.45 2.35 -5.28
C THR A 124 8.95 2.53 -5.48
N VAL A 125 8.19 2.51 -4.39
CA VAL A 125 6.72 2.64 -4.42
C VAL A 125 6.23 3.66 -3.39
N SER A 126 4.97 4.09 -3.53
CA SER A 126 4.32 4.99 -2.58
C SER A 126 2.97 4.45 -2.14
N VAL A 127 2.68 4.52 -0.85
CA VAL A 127 1.41 4.09 -0.25
C VAL A 127 0.82 5.19 0.65
N SER A 128 1.08 6.45 0.32
CA SER A 128 0.74 7.62 1.13
C SER A 128 -0.75 7.98 1.13
N ASN A 129 -1.53 7.49 0.16
CA ASN A 129 -2.95 7.73 -0.01
C ASN A 129 -3.62 6.59 -0.78
N LEU A 130 -4.97 6.56 -0.85
CA LEU A 130 -5.72 5.49 -1.51
C LEU A 130 -5.33 5.31 -2.98
N LYS A 131 -5.17 6.40 -3.72
CA LYS A 131 -4.76 6.34 -5.13
C LYS A 131 -3.38 5.69 -5.28
N SER A 132 -2.43 6.09 -4.46
CA SER A 132 -1.06 5.53 -4.52
C SER A 132 -1.01 4.06 -4.12
N ILE A 133 -1.86 3.61 -3.18
CA ILE A 133 -1.98 2.19 -2.82
C ILE A 133 -2.45 1.36 -4.01
N LEU A 134 -3.51 1.80 -4.69
CA LEU A 134 -4.03 1.11 -5.88
C LEU A 134 -3.00 1.07 -7.01
N THR A 135 -2.31 2.18 -7.25
CA THR A 135 -1.26 2.28 -8.26
C THR A 135 -0.07 1.38 -7.91
N THR A 136 0.38 1.42 -6.66
CA THR A 136 1.48 0.57 -6.16
C THR A 136 1.15 -0.90 -6.27
N THR A 137 -0.09 -1.30 -5.97
CA THR A 137 -0.55 -2.68 -6.13
C THR A 137 -0.36 -3.17 -7.57
N GLN A 138 -0.72 -2.35 -8.56
CA GLN A 138 -0.51 -2.69 -9.98
C GLN A 138 0.98 -2.69 -10.36
N ILE A 139 1.76 -1.69 -9.92
CA ILE A 139 3.20 -1.60 -10.20
C ILE A 139 3.94 -2.84 -9.66
N ILE A 140 3.64 -3.27 -8.43
CA ILE A 140 4.24 -4.47 -7.85
C ILE A 140 3.82 -5.71 -8.66
N ALA A 141 2.55 -5.85 -9.01
CA ALA A 141 2.07 -6.96 -9.82
C ALA A 141 2.76 -7.04 -11.19
N ASP A 142 2.93 -5.89 -11.85
CA ASP A 142 3.60 -5.81 -13.16
C ASP A 142 5.09 -6.20 -13.03
N SER A 143 5.78 -5.73 -11.99
CA SER A 143 7.18 -6.07 -11.72
C SER A 143 7.40 -7.56 -11.44
N LEU A 144 6.38 -8.23 -10.89
CA LEU A 144 6.39 -9.66 -10.61
C LEU A 144 5.84 -10.52 -11.76
N HIS A 145 5.49 -9.91 -12.90
CA HIS A 145 4.83 -10.55 -14.04
C HIS A 145 3.49 -11.21 -13.69
N THR A 146 2.73 -10.59 -12.77
CA THR A 146 1.39 -11.04 -12.35
C THR A 146 0.30 -9.96 -12.59
N PRO A 147 0.24 -9.30 -13.78
CA PRO A 147 -0.61 -8.12 -13.99
C PRO A 147 -2.11 -8.40 -13.78
N LYS A 148 -2.57 -9.62 -14.10
CA LYS A 148 -3.97 -9.99 -13.88
C LYS A 148 -4.35 -10.01 -12.40
N ALA A 149 -3.48 -10.53 -11.53
CA ALA A 149 -3.70 -10.52 -10.08
C ALA A 149 -3.75 -9.08 -9.56
N GLY A 150 -2.87 -8.20 -10.05
CA GLY A 150 -2.90 -6.78 -9.76
C GLY A 150 -4.22 -6.12 -10.14
N GLN A 151 -4.68 -6.31 -11.37
CA GLN A 151 -5.95 -5.78 -11.86
C GLN A 151 -7.14 -6.26 -11.01
N GLN A 152 -7.18 -7.54 -10.66
CA GLN A 152 -8.24 -8.12 -9.83
C GLN A 152 -8.25 -7.50 -8.43
N LEU A 153 -7.10 -7.41 -7.76
CA LEU A 153 -7.00 -6.82 -6.43
C LEU A 153 -7.37 -5.33 -6.44
N VAL A 154 -6.86 -4.56 -7.41
CA VAL A 154 -7.21 -3.15 -7.59
C VAL A 154 -8.71 -2.96 -7.82
N GLN A 155 -9.33 -3.79 -8.66
CA GLN A 155 -10.77 -3.73 -8.93
C GLN A 155 -11.58 -4.06 -7.67
N GLN A 156 -11.18 -5.09 -6.92
CA GLN A 156 -11.81 -5.46 -5.66
C GLN A 156 -11.77 -4.30 -4.64
N LEU A 157 -10.61 -3.66 -4.48
CA LEU A 157 -10.45 -2.54 -3.57
C LEU A 157 -11.30 -1.32 -4.00
N LYS A 158 -11.30 -0.98 -5.29
CA LYS A 158 -12.14 0.10 -5.83
C LYS A 158 -13.62 -0.17 -5.58
N THR A 159 -14.11 -1.35 -5.95
CA THR A 159 -15.52 -1.72 -5.75
C THR A 159 -15.91 -1.66 -4.27
N GLY A 160 -15.02 -2.09 -3.36
CA GLY A 160 -15.25 -1.98 -1.92
C GLY A 160 -15.32 -0.54 -1.44
N ILE A 161 -14.43 0.34 -1.90
CA ILE A 161 -14.46 1.77 -1.59
C ILE A 161 -15.76 2.40 -2.08
N ASP A 162 -16.12 2.17 -3.35
CA ASP A 162 -17.33 2.72 -3.98
C ASP A 162 -18.60 2.25 -3.25
N HIS A 163 -18.60 1.01 -2.74
CA HIS A 163 -19.71 0.48 -1.95
C HIS A 163 -19.97 1.31 -0.68
N TYR A 164 -18.92 1.64 0.09
CA TYR A 164 -19.08 2.47 1.29
C TYR A 164 -19.49 3.89 0.94
N GLN A 165 -18.85 4.51 -0.06
CA GLN A 165 -19.19 5.85 -0.50
C GLN A 165 -20.66 5.96 -0.94
N SER A 166 -21.15 5.04 -1.77
CA SER A 166 -22.53 5.03 -2.26
C SER A 166 -23.56 4.89 -1.14
N ARG A 167 -23.26 4.10 -0.11
CA ARG A 167 -24.16 3.95 1.05
C ARG A 167 -24.22 5.18 1.94
N LEU A 168 -23.20 6.01 1.89
CA LEU A 168 -23.05 7.20 2.72
C LEU A 168 -23.36 8.50 1.97
N ASP A 169 -23.60 8.45 0.67
CA ASP A 169 -23.78 9.63 -0.19
C ASP A 169 -24.92 10.58 0.27
N SER A 170 -25.99 10.02 0.85
CA SER A 170 -27.10 10.78 1.42
C SER A 170 -26.90 11.24 2.87
N GLN A 171 -25.79 10.87 3.50
CA GLN A 171 -25.52 11.17 4.91
C GLN A 171 -24.71 12.46 5.05
N THR A 172 -25.06 13.26 6.05
CA THR A 172 -24.22 14.40 6.44
C THR A 172 -22.95 13.90 7.11
N PRO A 173 -21.75 14.24 6.62
CA PRO A 173 -20.50 13.85 7.23
C PRO A 173 -20.41 14.30 8.69
N LYS A 174 -19.90 13.42 9.56
CA LYS A 174 -19.73 13.72 10.98
C LYS A 174 -18.39 14.39 11.23
N GLN A 175 -18.38 15.41 12.09
CA GLN A 175 -17.15 16.11 12.52
C GLN A 175 -16.32 15.21 13.43
N VAL A 176 -15.21 14.67 12.93
CA VAL A 176 -14.39 13.68 13.63
C VAL A 176 -13.00 14.24 13.93
N LEU A 177 -12.56 14.04 15.14
CA LEU A 177 -11.15 14.14 15.51
C LEU A 177 -10.56 12.73 15.54
N LEU A 178 -9.64 12.46 14.62
CA LEU A 178 -8.94 11.18 14.53
C LEU A 178 -7.54 11.35 15.15
N LEU A 179 -7.24 10.55 16.17
CA LEU A 179 -6.00 10.61 16.94
C LEU A 179 -5.20 9.30 16.80
N LEU A 180 -3.88 9.41 16.82
CA LEU A 180 -3.00 8.26 17.00
C LEU A 180 -2.93 7.91 18.48
N GLY A 181 -3.35 6.71 18.82
CA GLY A 181 -3.47 6.24 20.20
C GLY A 181 -2.21 5.55 20.72
N ASP A 182 -1.04 6.12 20.49
CA ASP A 182 0.25 5.58 20.93
C ASP A 182 0.75 6.18 22.25
N SER A 183 0.11 7.25 22.73
CA SER A 183 0.50 7.94 23.98
C SER A 183 -0.02 7.22 25.21
N ASN A 184 0.86 7.02 26.19
CA ASN A 184 0.50 6.51 27.53
C ASN A 184 -0.30 7.52 28.35
N ASP A 185 -0.27 8.82 28.01
CA ASP A 185 -1.04 9.88 28.64
C ASP A 185 -1.78 10.73 27.61
N PRO A 186 -3.09 10.47 27.39
CA PRO A 186 -3.91 11.24 26.45
C PRO A 186 -4.03 12.71 26.86
N ALA A 187 -3.54 13.08 28.06
CA ALA A 187 -3.53 14.44 28.51
C ALA A 187 -2.31 15.26 28.04
N ARG A 188 -1.27 14.63 27.53
CA ARG A 188 0.00 15.30 27.20
C ARG A 188 0.37 15.37 25.75
N ASP A 189 0.28 14.25 25.04
CA ASP A 189 0.84 14.13 23.69
C ASP A 189 -0.20 13.58 22.72
N LEU A 190 -1.07 14.44 22.22
CA LEU A 190 -2.11 14.08 21.26
C LEU A 190 -1.59 14.37 19.85
N TYR A 191 -1.31 13.31 19.11
CA TYR A 191 -1.01 13.39 17.69
C TYR A 191 -2.28 13.13 16.90
N ALA A 192 -2.69 14.12 16.11
CA ALA A 192 -3.87 14.01 15.26
C ALA A 192 -3.49 13.60 13.85
N VAL A 193 -4.44 12.98 13.16
CA VAL A 193 -4.35 12.66 11.75
C VAL A 193 -4.75 13.90 10.95
N GLY A 194 -3.81 14.48 10.20
CA GLY A 194 -4.04 15.65 9.35
C GLY A 194 -4.66 15.29 8.00
N LYS A 195 -5.18 16.31 7.31
CA LYS A 195 -5.80 16.16 5.99
C LYS A 195 -4.80 15.71 4.92
N GLY A 196 -5.29 14.92 3.96
CA GLY A 196 -4.50 14.38 2.86
C GLY A 196 -3.56 13.25 3.24
N THR A 197 -3.75 12.65 4.40
CA THR A 197 -3.10 11.39 4.79
C THR A 197 -3.98 10.20 4.38
N PHE A 198 -3.40 9.02 4.30
CA PHE A 198 -4.13 7.77 4.09
C PHE A 198 -5.30 7.60 5.08
N LEU A 199 -5.06 7.85 6.37
CA LEU A 199 -6.09 7.72 7.42
C LEU A 199 -7.21 8.76 7.27
N ASP A 200 -6.90 9.97 6.83
CA ASP A 200 -7.90 11.00 6.52
C ASP A 200 -8.78 10.61 5.34
N GLU A 201 -8.19 10.01 4.30
CA GLU A 201 -8.96 9.48 3.16
C GLU A 201 -9.86 8.31 3.57
N LEU A 202 -9.39 7.39 4.44
CA LEU A 202 -10.24 6.33 5.01
C LEU A 202 -11.40 6.92 5.82
N LEU A 203 -11.11 7.95 6.65
CA LEU A 203 -12.12 8.66 7.42
C LEU A 203 -13.19 9.27 6.51
N THR A 204 -12.77 9.91 5.40
CA THR A 204 -13.67 10.53 4.42
C THR A 204 -14.55 9.46 3.75
N VAL A 205 -13.99 8.34 3.30
CA VAL A 205 -14.75 7.22 2.74
C VAL A 205 -15.75 6.65 3.75
N ALA A 206 -15.40 6.67 5.04
CA ALA A 206 -16.25 6.20 6.13
C ALA A 206 -17.33 7.22 6.58
N GLY A 207 -17.47 8.36 5.87
CA GLY A 207 -18.49 9.38 6.15
C GLY A 207 -18.11 10.33 7.31
N GLY A 208 -16.84 10.41 7.65
CA GLY A 208 -16.30 11.40 8.59
C GLY A 208 -15.71 12.62 7.89
N GLU A 209 -15.83 13.78 8.52
CA GLU A 209 -15.13 14.99 8.15
C GLU A 209 -14.10 15.34 9.22
N ASN A 210 -12.83 15.40 8.83
CA ASN A 210 -11.73 15.70 9.73
C ASN A 210 -11.79 17.18 10.19
N VAL A 211 -11.79 17.40 11.49
CA VAL A 211 -11.85 18.75 12.10
C VAL A 211 -10.56 19.55 11.94
N LEU A 212 -9.47 18.93 11.52
CA LEU A 212 -8.22 19.62 11.22
C LEU A 212 -8.32 20.38 9.89
N SER A 213 -7.63 21.51 9.80
CA SER A 213 -7.52 22.28 8.57
C SER A 213 -6.43 21.75 7.64
N ALA A 214 -6.59 21.96 6.33
CA ALA A 214 -5.69 21.43 5.31
C ALA A 214 -4.25 21.98 5.35
N ASN A 215 -4.04 23.11 6.02
CA ASN A 215 -2.73 23.75 6.16
C ASN A 215 -1.90 23.24 7.36
N MET A 216 -2.42 22.28 8.14
CA MET A 216 -1.70 21.65 9.22
C MET A 216 -0.76 20.55 8.70
N ALA A 217 0.23 20.18 9.53
CA ALA A 217 1.09 19.02 9.22
C ALA A 217 0.28 17.74 9.09
N LYS A 218 0.85 16.70 8.45
CA LYS A 218 0.19 15.41 8.27
C LYS A 218 -0.14 14.70 9.58
N TYR A 219 0.71 14.88 10.59
CA TYR A 219 0.52 14.31 11.94
C TYR A 219 0.89 15.36 12.97
N PRO A 220 0.05 16.40 13.16
CA PRO A 220 0.36 17.47 14.07
C PRO A 220 0.14 17.04 15.53
N LYS A 221 0.99 17.52 16.41
CA LYS A 221 0.69 17.57 17.83
C LYS A 221 -0.32 18.68 18.07
N ILE A 222 -1.44 18.37 18.71
CA ILE A 222 -2.54 19.32 18.95
C ILE A 222 -2.72 19.57 20.44
N SER A 223 -3.17 20.78 20.77
CA SER A 223 -3.47 21.17 22.15
C SER A 223 -4.92 20.88 22.52
N LYS A 224 -5.18 20.83 23.82
CA LYS A 224 -6.53 20.66 24.36
C LYS A 224 -7.44 21.84 24.02
N GLU A 225 -6.90 23.05 24.02
CA GLU A 225 -7.59 24.27 23.63
C GLU A 225 -8.07 24.19 22.17
N PHE A 226 -7.24 23.63 21.29
CA PHE A 226 -7.63 23.37 19.92
C PHE A 226 -8.84 22.42 19.86
N ILE A 227 -8.81 21.31 20.60
CA ILE A 227 -9.89 20.32 20.62
C ILE A 227 -11.18 20.94 21.18
N ILE A 228 -11.08 21.72 22.27
CA ILE A 228 -12.22 22.44 22.86
C ILE A 228 -12.82 23.40 21.82
N SER A 229 -11.99 24.17 21.12
CA SER A 229 -12.44 25.13 20.12
C SER A 229 -13.13 24.48 18.90
N LYS A 230 -12.65 23.30 18.46
CA LYS A 230 -13.23 22.54 17.36
C LYS A 230 -14.48 21.78 17.79
N SER A 231 -14.54 21.37 19.03
CA SER A 231 -15.66 20.62 19.63
C SER A 231 -16.20 19.51 18.69
N PRO A 232 -15.38 18.50 18.30
CA PRO A 232 -15.80 17.46 17.39
C PRO A 232 -17.05 16.72 17.88
N GLU A 233 -17.82 16.12 16.97
CA GLU A 233 -18.95 15.26 17.31
C GLU A 233 -18.50 13.87 17.76
N ILE A 234 -17.35 13.42 17.24
CA ILE A 234 -16.78 12.11 17.52
C ILE A 234 -15.27 12.27 17.71
N ILE A 235 -14.72 11.56 18.70
CA ILE A 235 -13.29 11.38 18.89
C ILE A 235 -12.99 9.90 18.68
N ILE A 236 -12.06 9.59 17.77
CA ILE A 236 -11.59 8.23 17.52
C ILE A 236 -10.09 8.19 17.76
N GLU A 237 -9.65 7.31 18.63
CA GLU A 237 -8.24 6.99 18.80
C GLU A 237 -7.94 5.66 18.10
N VAL A 238 -6.97 5.65 17.19
CA VAL A 238 -6.56 4.46 16.42
C VAL A 238 -5.13 4.08 16.75
N GLY A 239 -4.83 2.78 16.81
CA GLY A 239 -3.45 2.33 17.05
C GLY A 239 -3.37 0.93 17.66
N PRO A 240 -2.16 0.47 18.00
CA PRO A 240 -1.91 -0.84 18.58
C PRO A 240 -2.35 -0.90 20.05
N MET A 241 -3.64 -0.66 20.28
CA MET A 241 -4.25 -0.66 21.63
C MET A 241 -4.63 -2.07 22.12
N SER A 242 -4.28 -3.12 21.37
CA SER A 242 -4.56 -4.51 21.74
C SER A 242 -3.95 -4.95 23.07
N LYS A 243 -2.99 -4.16 23.57
CA LYS A 243 -2.35 -4.37 24.86
C LYS A 243 -3.04 -3.65 26.02
N LEU A 244 -4.01 -2.76 25.76
CA LEU A 244 -4.72 -2.04 26.80
C LEU A 244 -5.84 -2.92 27.37
N SER A 245 -5.84 -3.07 28.69
CA SER A 245 -6.93 -3.73 29.42
C SER A 245 -8.19 -2.88 29.39
N GLU A 246 -9.33 -3.48 29.65
CA GLU A 246 -10.61 -2.76 29.82
C GLU A 246 -10.55 -1.67 30.89
N VAL A 247 -9.76 -1.89 31.93
CA VAL A 247 -9.52 -0.90 33.00
C VAL A 247 -8.80 0.32 32.48
N GLU A 248 -7.77 0.12 31.64
CA GLU A 248 -7.01 1.22 31.04
C GLU A 248 -7.85 1.99 30.00
N LEU A 249 -8.64 1.29 29.19
CA LEU A 249 -9.58 1.93 28.27
C LEU A 249 -10.64 2.76 29.01
N LYS A 250 -11.17 2.24 30.13
CA LYS A 250 -12.09 2.99 30.98
C LYS A 250 -11.43 4.21 31.61
N LYS A 251 -10.21 4.07 32.10
CA LYS A 251 -9.44 5.21 32.63
C LYS A 251 -9.24 6.28 31.54
N ARG A 252 -8.83 5.87 30.34
CA ARG A 252 -8.60 6.77 29.19
C ARG A 252 -9.87 7.52 28.80
N ARG A 253 -11.03 6.84 28.80
CA ARG A 253 -12.33 7.48 28.57
C ARG A 253 -12.68 8.49 29.68
N ASN A 254 -12.39 8.16 30.95
CA ASN A 254 -12.61 9.05 32.07
C ASN A 254 -11.72 10.29 32.03
N ASP A 255 -10.49 10.15 31.48
CA ASP A 255 -9.57 11.28 31.32
C ASP A 255 -10.12 12.32 30.32
N TRP A 256 -10.88 11.88 29.31
CA TRP A 256 -11.67 12.77 28.44
C TRP A 256 -12.81 13.46 29.18
N GLY A 257 -13.38 12.88 30.21
CA GLY A 257 -14.50 13.42 30.99
C GLY A 257 -14.24 14.81 31.58
N ARG A 258 -12.97 15.19 31.75
CA ARG A 258 -12.55 16.53 32.19
C ARG A 258 -12.90 17.63 31.17
N PHE A 259 -13.21 17.29 29.93
CA PHE A 259 -13.51 18.20 28.83
C PHE A 259 -15.00 18.14 28.45
N SER A 260 -15.89 18.22 29.43
CA SER A 260 -17.35 18.05 29.28
C SER A 260 -18.03 19.01 28.31
N THR A 261 -17.36 20.10 27.92
CA THR A 261 -17.86 21.06 26.93
C THR A 261 -17.71 20.57 25.49
N ILE A 262 -16.86 19.58 25.20
CA ILE A 262 -16.68 18.99 23.88
C ILE A 262 -17.88 18.11 23.57
N ARG A 263 -18.49 18.26 22.37
CA ARG A 263 -19.68 17.50 21.94
C ARG A 263 -19.49 16.00 22.04
N ALA A 264 -18.34 15.50 21.59
CA ALA A 264 -18.01 14.05 21.67
C ALA A 264 -17.99 13.55 23.13
N VAL A 265 -17.45 14.32 24.04
CA VAL A 265 -17.39 13.96 25.48
C VAL A 265 -18.79 13.99 26.09
N LYS A 266 -19.56 15.06 25.85
CA LYS A 266 -20.93 15.23 26.33
C LYS A 266 -21.85 14.09 25.90
N ASN A 267 -21.68 13.61 24.65
CA ASN A 267 -22.52 12.57 24.05
C ASN A 267 -21.92 11.16 24.20
N ASN A 268 -20.78 11.01 24.89
CA ASN A 268 -20.05 9.74 25.06
C ASN A 268 -19.63 9.11 23.71
N HIS A 269 -19.31 9.91 22.71
CA HIS A 269 -18.84 9.48 21.38
C HIS A 269 -17.30 9.48 21.30
N ILE A 270 -16.67 8.72 22.22
CA ILE A 270 -15.22 8.53 22.27
C ILE A 270 -14.95 7.04 22.05
N TYR A 271 -14.27 6.73 20.97
CA TYR A 271 -14.03 5.36 20.52
C TYR A 271 -12.54 5.05 20.45
N PHE A 272 -12.19 3.81 20.77
CA PHE A 272 -10.85 3.27 20.68
C PHE A 272 -10.84 2.13 19.70
N ILE A 273 -10.11 2.28 18.59
CA ILE A 273 -10.00 1.25 17.58
C ILE A 273 -8.63 0.59 17.69
N SER A 274 -8.62 -0.55 18.36
CA SER A 274 -7.46 -1.42 18.44
C SER A 274 -7.43 -2.35 17.24
N ALA A 275 -6.81 -1.90 16.15
CA ALA A 275 -6.63 -2.71 14.96
C ALA A 275 -5.30 -2.35 14.31
N ASP A 276 -4.33 -3.25 14.35
CA ASP A 276 -2.99 -3.00 13.80
C ASP A 276 -3.04 -2.62 12.32
N HIS A 277 -3.98 -3.22 11.56
CA HIS A 277 -4.12 -2.96 10.13
C HIS A 277 -4.64 -1.55 9.79
N ILE A 278 -5.26 -0.82 10.72
CA ILE A 278 -5.79 0.52 10.43
C ILE A 278 -4.68 1.51 10.11
N LEU A 279 -3.47 1.26 10.65
CA LEU A 279 -2.28 2.07 10.41
C LEU A 279 -1.47 1.62 9.19
N ILE A 280 -1.85 0.49 8.56
CA ILE A 280 -1.12 -0.10 7.44
C ILE A 280 -1.83 0.25 6.12
N PRO A 281 -1.22 1.07 5.26
CA PRO A 281 -1.80 1.44 3.96
C PRO A 281 -1.65 0.29 2.95
N GLY A 282 -2.47 -0.74 3.10
CA GLY A 282 -2.38 -1.99 2.37
C GLY A 282 -3.74 -2.57 1.96
N PRO A 283 -3.78 -3.81 1.46
CA PRO A 283 -5.00 -4.45 0.94
C PRO A 283 -6.14 -4.59 1.95
N ARG A 284 -5.83 -4.55 3.26
CA ARG A 284 -6.82 -4.61 4.34
C ARG A 284 -7.53 -3.27 4.60
N LEU A 285 -7.33 -2.25 3.74
CA LEU A 285 -7.98 -0.94 3.89
C LEU A 285 -9.51 -1.02 3.96
N LEU A 286 -10.14 -2.00 3.29
CA LEU A 286 -11.60 -2.19 3.36
C LEU A 286 -12.07 -2.57 4.77
N SER A 287 -11.31 -3.39 5.50
CA SER A 287 -11.60 -3.70 6.91
C SER A 287 -11.47 -2.47 7.80
N SER A 288 -10.50 -1.60 7.49
CA SER A 288 -10.33 -0.33 8.20
C SER A 288 -11.48 0.63 7.93
N ILE A 289 -11.94 0.73 6.67
CA ILE A 289 -13.13 1.52 6.28
C ILE A 289 -14.38 0.97 7.00
N ASP A 290 -14.60 -0.36 6.98
CA ASP A 290 -15.74 -0.97 7.66
C ASP A 290 -15.79 -0.60 9.15
N LYS A 291 -14.65 -0.72 9.82
CA LYS A 291 -14.54 -0.41 11.25
C LYS A 291 -14.81 1.06 11.56
N LEU A 292 -14.25 1.97 10.77
CA LEU A 292 -14.52 3.40 10.88
C LEU A 292 -15.99 3.71 10.61
N THR A 293 -16.57 3.16 9.54
CA THR A 293 -17.95 3.39 9.14
C THR A 293 -18.94 2.94 10.22
N ARG A 294 -18.75 1.75 10.79
CA ARG A 294 -19.57 1.25 11.91
C ARG A 294 -19.44 2.10 13.16
N THR A 295 -18.27 2.66 13.38
CA THR A 295 -18.02 3.57 14.52
C THR A 295 -18.72 4.92 14.33
N ILE A 296 -18.68 5.47 13.11
CA ILE A 296 -19.24 6.81 12.79
C ILE A 296 -20.74 6.75 12.55
N HIS A 297 -21.23 5.68 11.90
CA HIS A 297 -22.62 5.48 11.50
C HIS A 297 -23.18 4.12 12.00
N PRO A 298 -23.26 3.87 13.31
CA PRO A 298 -23.63 2.56 13.85
C PRO A 298 -25.02 2.10 13.41
N ASN A 299 -25.96 3.02 13.21
CA ASN A 299 -27.33 2.70 12.81
C ASN A 299 -27.47 2.22 11.35
N LEU A 300 -26.50 2.54 10.48
CA LEU A 300 -26.53 2.17 9.05
C LEU A 300 -25.84 0.84 8.75
N PHE A 301 -24.98 0.38 9.66
CA PHE A 301 -24.12 -0.79 9.48
C PHE A 301 -24.23 -1.77 10.67
N SER A 302 -25.45 -1.96 11.19
CA SER A 302 -25.75 -2.86 12.33
C SER A 302 -25.65 -4.34 12.00
N GLU A 303 -25.74 -4.73 10.72
CA GLU A 303 -25.56 -6.11 10.27
C GLU A 303 -24.07 -6.52 10.29
N PRO A 304 -23.74 -7.80 10.59
CA PRO A 304 -22.36 -8.30 10.48
C PRO A 304 -21.82 -8.08 9.07
N SER A 305 -20.58 -7.63 8.95
CA SER A 305 -19.96 -7.38 7.62
C SER A 305 -19.83 -8.70 6.85
N HIS A 306 -20.32 -8.75 5.62
CA HIS A 306 -20.10 -9.87 4.71
C HIS A 306 -18.59 -10.10 4.40
N LEU A 307 -17.73 -9.14 4.75
CA LEU A 307 -16.27 -9.21 4.59
C LEU A 307 -15.59 -10.17 5.59
N GLU A 308 -16.21 -10.45 6.76
CA GLU A 308 -15.69 -11.44 7.71
C GLU A 308 -15.98 -12.90 7.29
N GLN A 309 -16.87 -13.12 6.32
CA GLN A 309 -17.23 -14.46 5.84
C GLN A 309 -16.33 -14.99 4.72
N GLY A 310 -15.50 -14.15 4.12
CA GLY A 310 -14.47 -14.55 3.17
C GLY A 310 -13.22 -15.07 3.88
N LYS A 311 -13.33 -16.18 4.62
CA LYS A 311 -12.14 -17.00 4.93
C LYS A 311 -11.57 -17.46 3.60
N VAL A 312 -10.48 -16.85 3.18
CA VAL A 312 -9.59 -17.47 2.21
C VAL A 312 -9.10 -18.73 2.90
N SER A 313 -9.67 -19.85 2.49
CA SER A 313 -9.16 -21.18 2.86
C SER A 313 -7.73 -21.32 2.34
N PRO A 314 -6.88 -22.04 3.08
CA PRO A 314 -5.44 -22.13 2.87
C PRO A 314 -5.07 -22.69 1.51
#